data_7d5729363feb2518dbf7c66ea6b6e5bd
#
_entry.id   7d5729363feb2518dbf7c66ea6b6e5bd
#
_cell.length_a   1.000
_cell.length_b   1.000
_cell.length_c   1.000
_cell.angle_alpha   90.00
_cell.angle_beta   90.00
_cell.angle_gamma   90.00
#
_symmetry.space_group_name_H-M   'P 1'
#
loop_
_entity.id
_entity.type
_entity.pdbx_description
1 polymer ?
#
loop_
_entity_poly.entity_id
_entity_poly.type
_entity_poly.pdbx_seq_one_letter_code
_entity_poly.pdbx_strand_id
1 'polypeptide(L)'
;MSKFKINYYKPKDIDLSFLSQQYDKNKDTTVEDSYNPYNIEKLQLYNPLYKIFFDMTENNYSKVSLNHQYHFQDLETIYEKQQKSPITKKSFIKFSPLLDPYRYMIGKYDVNDERITNMPCLDSTNKEVYHKLLSHHNASYIDSFFYYLTSIVLNHHNIAHGIDYYGSYLGVQAKYRVCLTDDVEFLRSSDYFNDNI
;
A
#
# COMPACT_ATOMS: atom_id res chain seq x y z
N MET A 1 12.93 -17.35 25.33
CA MET A 1 12.98 -16.62 24.05
C MET A 1 12.64 -15.16 24.35
N SER A 2 13.55 -14.24 24.09
CA SER A 2 13.23 -12.80 24.19
C SER A 2 12.17 -12.49 23.12
N LYS A 3 11.00 -11.97 23.52
CA LYS A 3 10.00 -11.49 22.57
C LYS A 3 10.63 -10.40 21.73
N PHE A 4 10.53 -10.52 20.42
CA PHE A 4 10.97 -9.50 19.49
C PHE A 4 10.15 -8.24 19.77
N LYS A 5 10.78 -7.22 20.35
CA LYS A 5 10.10 -5.98 20.75
C LYS A 5 10.17 -4.99 19.60
N ILE A 6 9.04 -4.74 18.98
CA ILE A 6 8.90 -3.69 17.98
C ILE A 6 8.34 -2.45 18.66
N ASN A 7 8.99 -1.33 18.40
CA ASN A 7 8.49 -0.03 18.81
C ASN A 7 7.68 0.57 17.65
N TYR A 8 6.50 1.05 17.96
CA TYR A 8 5.65 1.72 16.98
C TYR A 8 6.02 3.20 16.91
N TYR A 9 6.02 3.72 15.70
CA TYR A 9 6.09 5.15 15.46
C TYR A 9 4.68 5.67 15.18
N LYS A 10 4.25 6.66 15.95
CA LYS A 10 2.96 7.33 15.72
C LYS A 10 3.20 8.48 14.74
N PRO A 11 2.81 8.37 13.46
CA PRO A 11 2.98 9.44 12.51
C PRO A 11 2.04 10.60 12.83
N LYS A 12 2.35 11.77 12.30
CA LYS A 12 1.37 12.84 12.12
C LYS A 12 0.32 12.37 11.11
N ASP A 13 -0.76 13.11 10.99
CA ASP A 13 -1.80 12.78 10.03
C ASP A 13 -1.21 12.54 8.63
N ILE A 14 -1.61 11.42 8.03
CA ILE A 14 -1.08 11.00 6.74
C ILE A 14 -1.91 11.67 5.67
N ASP A 15 -1.28 12.58 4.95
CA ASP A 15 -1.87 13.24 3.80
C ASP A 15 -0.92 13.11 2.60
N LEU A 16 -1.37 12.43 1.56
CA LEU A 16 -0.66 12.30 0.29
C LEU A 16 -1.27 13.18 -0.82
N SER A 17 -2.21 14.06 -0.49
CA SER A 17 -2.89 14.92 -1.45
C SER A 17 -1.94 15.85 -2.22
N PHE A 18 -0.83 16.24 -1.59
CA PHE A 18 0.21 17.03 -2.26
C PHE A 18 0.84 16.30 -3.47
N LEU A 19 0.98 14.97 -3.42
CA LEU A 19 1.49 14.17 -4.55
C LEU A 19 0.49 14.17 -5.71
N SER A 20 -0.80 14.07 -5.40
CA SER A 20 -1.86 14.17 -6.39
C SER A 20 -1.82 15.53 -7.09
N GLN A 21 -1.74 16.61 -6.33
CA GLN A 21 -1.66 17.97 -6.86
C GLN A 21 -0.39 18.22 -7.68
N GLN A 22 0.75 17.68 -7.25
CA GLN A 22 2.02 17.80 -7.96
C GLN A 22 1.97 17.04 -9.29
N TYR A 23 1.37 15.85 -9.31
CA TYR A 23 1.19 15.06 -10.51
C TYR A 23 0.31 15.78 -11.53
N ASP A 24 -0.83 16.34 -11.12
CA ASP A 24 -1.73 17.06 -12.00
C ASP A 24 -1.11 18.34 -12.59
N LYS A 25 -0.28 19.04 -11.81
CA LYS A 25 0.47 20.22 -12.29
C LYS A 25 1.51 19.89 -13.36
N ASN A 26 2.11 18.72 -13.27
CA ASN A 26 3.19 18.29 -14.17
C ASN A 26 2.67 17.45 -15.34
N LYS A 27 1.37 17.18 -15.38
CA LYS A 27 0.74 16.37 -16.40
C LYS A 27 0.76 17.08 -17.75
N ASP A 28 1.06 16.33 -18.80
CA ASP A 28 0.94 16.81 -20.17
C ASP A 28 -0.54 17.06 -20.50
N THR A 29 -0.90 18.34 -20.68
CA THR A 29 -2.28 18.77 -20.96
C THR A 29 -2.76 18.41 -22.37
N THR A 30 -1.87 17.92 -23.24
CA THR A 30 -2.23 17.47 -24.58
C THR A 30 -2.87 16.08 -24.59
N VAL A 31 -2.76 15.35 -23.48
CA VAL A 31 -3.36 14.01 -23.33
C VAL A 31 -4.61 14.13 -22.45
N GLU A 32 -5.77 13.87 -23.01
CA GLU A 32 -7.03 13.73 -22.26
C GLU A 32 -7.04 12.45 -21.43
N ASP A 33 -6.20 12.38 -20.42
CA ASP A 33 -6.13 11.26 -19.50
C ASP A 33 -6.40 11.75 -18.08
N SER A 34 -7.50 11.33 -17.50
CA SER A 34 -7.88 11.65 -16.11
C SER A 34 -7.18 10.77 -15.07
N TYR A 35 -6.19 9.96 -15.48
CA TYR A 35 -5.45 9.10 -14.56
C TYR A 35 -4.50 9.92 -13.69
N ASN A 36 -4.59 9.66 -12.38
CA ASN A 36 -3.66 10.15 -11.38
C ASN A 36 -3.43 9.03 -10.36
N PRO A 37 -2.22 8.45 -10.28
CA PRO A 37 -1.93 7.32 -9.39
C PRO A 37 -2.04 7.69 -7.91
N TYR A 38 -1.97 8.96 -7.58
CA TYR A 38 -2.03 9.47 -6.20
C TYR A 38 -3.43 9.89 -5.75
N ASN A 39 -4.45 9.71 -6.59
CA ASN A 39 -5.83 9.91 -6.20
C ASN A 39 -6.30 8.72 -5.34
N ILE A 40 -5.93 8.77 -4.05
CA ILE A 40 -6.14 7.70 -3.08
C ILE A 40 -7.00 8.23 -1.95
N GLU A 41 -8.05 7.48 -1.64
CA GLU A 41 -8.97 7.77 -0.54
C GLU A 41 -8.80 6.78 0.61
N LYS A 42 -9.39 7.05 1.76
CA LYS A 42 -9.44 6.19 2.95
C LYS A 42 -8.05 5.72 3.40
N LEU A 43 -7.04 6.58 3.36
CA LEU A 43 -5.67 6.22 3.66
C LEU A 43 -5.51 5.78 5.12
N GLN A 44 -4.86 4.64 5.33
CA GLN A 44 -4.53 4.11 6.67
C GLN A 44 -3.20 3.36 6.70
N LEU A 45 -2.67 3.15 7.89
CA LEU A 45 -1.41 2.44 8.12
C LEU A 45 -1.58 0.97 8.50
N TYR A 46 -2.75 0.59 9.00
CA TYR A 46 -3.02 -0.77 9.41
C TYR A 46 -3.08 -1.71 8.22
N ASN A 47 -2.44 -2.87 8.36
CA ASN A 47 -2.75 -4.03 7.56
C ASN A 47 -2.97 -5.27 8.46
N PRO A 48 -3.78 -6.27 8.02
CA PRO A 48 -4.12 -7.43 8.84
C PRO A 48 -2.94 -8.29 9.30
N LEU A 49 -1.81 -8.23 8.60
CA LEU A 49 -0.60 -8.96 8.97
C LEU A 49 -0.01 -8.45 10.30
N TYR A 50 -0.17 -7.17 10.60
CA TYR A 50 0.43 -6.55 11.78
C TYR A 50 -0.08 -7.14 13.09
N LYS A 51 -1.35 -7.53 13.18
CA LYS A 51 -1.89 -8.10 14.40
C LYS A 51 -1.29 -9.46 14.79
N ILE A 52 -0.59 -10.13 13.88
CA ILE A 52 0.12 -11.39 14.16
C ILE A 52 1.40 -11.11 14.96
N PHE A 53 2.04 -9.99 14.69
CA PHE A 53 3.36 -9.66 15.22
C PHE A 53 3.32 -8.60 16.32
N PHE A 54 2.26 -7.79 16.39
CA PHE A 54 2.20 -6.62 17.23
C PHE A 54 0.91 -6.56 18.04
N ASP A 55 1.02 -6.06 19.27
CA ASP A 55 -0.12 -5.73 20.12
C ASP A 55 -0.73 -4.41 19.63
N MET A 56 -1.85 -4.49 18.96
CA MET A 56 -2.59 -3.33 18.42
C MET A 56 -3.91 -3.16 19.18
N THR A 57 -4.35 -1.93 19.30
CA THR A 57 -5.63 -1.57 19.92
C THR A 57 -6.55 -0.89 18.92
N GLU A 58 -7.85 -0.96 19.14
CA GLU A 58 -8.88 -0.33 18.30
C GLU A 58 -8.66 1.18 18.13
N ASN A 59 -8.06 1.83 19.13
CA ASN A 59 -7.87 3.27 19.13
C ASN A 59 -6.66 3.75 18.32
N ASN A 60 -5.69 2.88 18.04
CA ASN A 60 -4.43 3.30 17.45
C ASN A 60 -4.00 2.52 16.20
N TYR A 61 -4.66 1.43 15.86
CA TYR A 61 -4.22 0.52 14.80
C TYR A 61 -4.03 1.20 13.44
N SER A 62 -4.89 2.14 13.06
CA SER A 62 -4.82 2.85 11.77
C SER A 62 -3.84 4.04 11.77
N LYS A 63 -3.26 4.38 12.93
CA LYS A 63 -2.37 5.53 13.12
C LYS A 63 -0.94 5.14 13.46
N VAL A 64 -0.65 3.85 13.50
CA VAL A 64 0.64 3.32 13.94
C VAL A 64 1.46 2.88 12.76
N SER A 65 2.63 3.47 12.59
CA SER A 65 3.65 3.03 11.64
C SER A 65 4.72 2.20 12.35
N LEU A 66 5.35 1.30 11.60
CA LEU A 66 6.45 0.49 12.14
C LEU A 66 7.68 1.34 12.43
N ASN A 67 8.41 0.96 13.50
CA ASN A 67 9.63 1.67 13.87
C ASN A 67 10.77 1.30 12.91
N HIS A 68 11.07 2.19 12.00
CA HIS A 68 12.19 2.13 11.06
C HIS A 68 12.95 3.46 11.05
N GLN A 69 14.12 3.48 10.43
CA GLN A 69 15.03 4.62 10.51
C GLN A 69 14.50 5.83 9.74
N TYR A 70 13.96 5.58 8.56
CA TYR A 70 13.53 6.61 7.62
C TYR A 70 12.02 6.59 7.44
N HIS A 71 11.41 7.76 7.31
CA HIS A 71 9.98 7.91 7.05
C HIS A 71 9.78 8.74 5.79
N PHE A 72 8.85 8.31 4.94
CA PHE A 72 8.47 9.03 3.75
C PHE A 72 7.97 10.43 4.09
N GLN A 73 8.45 11.43 3.38
CA GLN A 73 7.98 12.80 3.44
C GLN A 73 7.44 13.23 2.07
N ASP A 74 8.24 13.14 1.03
CA ASP A 74 7.87 13.32 -0.36
C ASP A 74 8.80 12.49 -1.28
N LEU A 75 8.72 12.65 -2.61
CA LEU A 75 9.52 11.86 -3.56
C LEU A 75 11.00 12.24 -3.59
N GLU A 76 11.37 13.40 -3.07
CA GLU A 76 12.75 13.93 -3.07
C GLU A 76 13.34 13.97 -1.66
N THR A 77 12.50 13.84 -0.62
CA THR A 77 12.92 13.95 0.77
C THR A 77 12.33 12.85 1.64
N ILE A 78 13.13 12.41 2.61
CA ILE A 78 12.70 11.50 3.67
C ILE A 78 13.08 12.12 5.02
N TYR A 79 12.34 11.77 6.06
CA TYR A 79 12.63 12.18 7.42
C TYR A 79 13.48 11.13 8.11
N GLU A 80 14.66 11.52 8.60
CA GLU A 80 15.53 10.65 9.38
C GLU A 80 15.24 10.80 10.87
N LYS A 81 14.86 9.71 11.50
CA LYS A 81 14.40 9.70 12.89
C LYS A 81 15.49 10.04 13.90
N GLN A 82 16.73 9.59 13.68
CA GLN A 82 17.84 9.85 14.60
C GLN A 82 18.27 11.32 14.57
N GLN A 83 18.40 11.89 13.39
CA GLN A 83 18.80 13.29 13.20
C GLN A 83 17.61 14.25 13.40
N LYS A 84 16.37 13.73 13.45
CA LYS A 84 15.13 14.52 13.56
C LYS A 84 15.03 15.61 12.49
N SER A 85 15.51 15.33 11.30
CA SER A 85 15.56 16.28 10.18
C SER A 85 15.20 15.60 8.85
N PRO A 86 14.66 16.35 7.89
CA PRO A 86 14.55 15.88 6.52
C PRO A 86 15.93 15.77 5.88
N ILE A 87 16.13 14.77 5.06
CA ILE A 87 17.30 14.58 4.21
C ILE A 87 16.89 14.42 2.76
N THR A 88 17.68 14.92 1.83
CA THR A 88 17.44 14.77 0.40
C THR A 88 17.77 13.34 -0.01
N LYS A 89 16.74 12.58 -0.36
CA LYS A 89 16.87 11.20 -0.84
C LYS A 89 15.67 10.86 -1.70
N LYS A 90 15.93 10.53 -2.95
CA LYS A 90 14.86 10.14 -3.88
C LYS A 90 14.21 8.85 -3.44
N SER A 91 12.89 8.83 -3.50
CA SER A 91 12.08 7.68 -3.19
C SER A 91 11.09 7.39 -4.33
N PHE A 92 10.56 6.19 -4.36
CA PHE A 92 9.46 5.84 -5.25
C PHE A 92 8.34 5.16 -4.45
N ILE A 93 7.13 5.23 -4.97
CA ILE A 93 5.97 4.58 -4.40
C ILE A 93 5.60 3.39 -5.29
N LYS A 94 5.64 2.18 -4.72
CA LYS A 94 5.14 0.97 -5.37
C LYS A 94 3.66 0.83 -5.02
N PHE A 95 2.83 0.75 -6.05
CA PHE A 95 1.42 0.39 -5.91
C PHE A 95 1.28 -1.12 -6.04
N SER A 96 0.63 -1.76 -5.08
CA SER A 96 0.41 -3.19 -5.05
C SER A 96 -1.05 -3.47 -4.74
N PRO A 97 -1.85 -3.94 -5.72
CA PRO A 97 -3.27 -4.18 -5.51
C PRO A 97 -3.49 -5.35 -4.56
N LEU A 98 -4.44 -5.20 -3.62
CA LEU A 98 -4.84 -6.27 -2.70
C LEU A 98 -5.71 -7.32 -3.38
N LEU A 99 -6.43 -6.93 -4.41
CA LEU A 99 -7.20 -7.82 -5.29
C LEU A 99 -6.49 -7.89 -6.63
N ASP A 100 -6.40 -9.09 -7.18
CA ASP A 100 -5.74 -9.35 -8.45
C ASP A 100 -6.53 -8.70 -9.60
N PRO A 101 -5.95 -7.74 -10.35
CA PRO A 101 -6.64 -7.05 -11.44
C PRO A 101 -7.11 -7.99 -12.54
N TYR A 102 -6.35 -9.02 -12.86
CA TYR A 102 -6.74 -10.00 -13.90
C TYR A 102 -7.96 -10.79 -13.49
N ARG A 103 -8.01 -11.23 -12.22
CA ARG A 103 -9.19 -11.92 -11.68
C ARG A 103 -10.42 -11.03 -11.65
N TYR A 104 -10.23 -9.73 -11.44
CA TYR A 104 -11.31 -8.75 -11.54
C TYR A 104 -11.84 -8.68 -12.99
N MET A 105 -10.95 -8.56 -13.96
CA MET A 105 -11.30 -8.43 -15.38
C MET A 105 -11.97 -9.69 -15.95
N ILE A 106 -11.69 -10.87 -15.43
CA ILE A 106 -12.36 -12.13 -15.84
C ILE A 106 -13.57 -12.50 -14.95
N GLY A 107 -14.10 -11.55 -14.19
CA GLY A 107 -15.33 -11.73 -13.41
C GLY A 107 -15.22 -12.65 -12.20
N LYS A 108 -14.00 -12.88 -11.65
CA LYS A 108 -13.82 -13.69 -10.44
C LYS A 108 -14.17 -12.95 -9.15
N TYR A 109 -14.42 -11.67 -9.21
CA TYR A 109 -14.94 -10.85 -8.13
C TYR A 109 -16.28 -10.26 -8.56
N ASP A 110 -17.24 -10.20 -7.63
CA ASP A 110 -18.49 -9.48 -7.88
C ASP A 110 -18.21 -7.96 -7.84
N VAL A 111 -18.32 -7.31 -8.98
CA VAL A 111 -18.07 -5.87 -9.13
C VAL A 111 -19.11 -5.02 -8.36
N ASN A 112 -20.26 -5.58 -8.02
CA ASN A 112 -21.30 -4.91 -7.24
C ASN A 112 -21.15 -5.14 -5.73
N ASP A 113 -20.16 -5.92 -5.31
CA ASP A 113 -19.89 -6.16 -3.90
C ASP A 113 -19.12 -4.96 -3.30
N GLU A 114 -19.83 -4.06 -2.64
CA GLU A 114 -19.26 -2.87 -2.00
C GLU A 114 -18.14 -3.22 -1.00
N ARG A 115 -18.10 -4.46 -0.48
CA ARG A 115 -17.06 -4.91 0.46
C ARG A 115 -15.65 -4.89 -0.14
N ILE A 116 -15.51 -4.89 -1.47
CA ILE A 116 -14.20 -4.83 -2.16
C ILE A 116 -13.47 -3.49 -1.97
N THR A 117 -14.21 -2.42 -1.63
CA THR A 117 -13.66 -1.07 -1.39
C THR A 117 -13.63 -0.70 0.09
N ASN A 118 -14.10 -1.60 0.97
CA ASN A 118 -14.06 -1.38 2.41
C ASN A 118 -12.69 -1.75 2.97
N MET A 119 -12.24 -0.95 3.93
CA MET A 119 -10.91 -1.11 4.50
C MET A 119 -10.91 -2.06 5.69
N PRO A 120 -9.88 -2.92 5.84
CA PRO A 120 -9.74 -3.77 7.01
C PRO A 120 -9.54 -2.93 8.27
N CYS A 121 -10.15 -3.37 9.38
CA CYS A 121 -9.99 -2.80 10.70
C CYS A 121 -9.71 -3.90 11.74
N LEU A 122 -9.41 -3.51 12.98
CA LEU A 122 -9.04 -4.47 14.03
C LEU A 122 -10.26 -5.16 14.66
N ASP A 123 -11.42 -4.57 14.58
CA ASP A 123 -12.64 -4.96 15.29
C ASP A 123 -13.59 -5.89 14.48
N SER A 124 -14.81 -6.07 15.00
CA SER A 124 -15.84 -6.93 14.45
C SER A 124 -16.52 -6.39 13.18
N THR A 125 -16.29 -5.14 12.79
CA THR A 125 -16.87 -4.54 11.57
C THR A 125 -16.25 -5.12 10.30
N ASN A 126 -15.21 -5.92 10.43
CA ASN A 126 -14.61 -6.69 9.34
C ASN A 126 -15.58 -7.61 8.57
N LYS A 127 -16.81 -7.83 9.06
CA LYS A 127 -17.84 -8.56 8.30
C LYS A 127 -18.22 -7.85 6.99
N GLU A 128 -18.06 -6.54 6.94
CA GLU A 128 -18.33 -5.71 5.78
C GLU A 128 -17.13 -5.54 4.86
N VAL A 129 -16.04 -6.27 5.12
CA VAL A 129 -14.82 -6.23 4.31
C VAL A 129 -14.67 -7.52 3.53
N TYR A 130 -14.27 -7.42 2.28
CA TYR A 130 -14.06 -8.59 1.44
C TYR A 130 -12.96 -9.50 2.05
N HIS A 131 -13.22 -10.80 2.14
CA HIS A 131 -12.38 -11.76 2.88
C HIS A 131 -10.89 -11.75 2.47
N LYS A 132 -10.57 -11.51 1.18
CA LYS A 132 -9.18 -11.43 0.72
C LYS A 132 -8.42 -10.21 1.25
N LEU A 133 -9.14 -9.13 1.53
CA LEU A 133 -8.56 -7.92 2.14
C LEU A 133 -8.25 -8.14 3.62
N LEU A 134 -8.90 -9.11 4.26
CA LEU A 134 -8.64 -9.49 5.66
C LEU A 134 -7.54 -10.54 5.80
N SER A 135 -7.16 -11.18 4.71
CA SER A 135 -6.19 -12.26 4.74
C SER A 135 -4.78 -11.74 5.01
N HIS A 136 -4.17 -12.16 6.11
CA HIS A 136 -2.75 -11.90 6.39
C HIS A 136 -1.79 -12.61 5.42
N HIS A 137 -2.29 -13.56 4.62
CA HIS A 137 -1.54 -14.20 3.53
C HIS A 137 -1.61 -13.42 2.21
N ASN A 138 -2.25 -12.26 2.18
CA ASN A 138 -2.27 -11.42 0.99
C ASN A 138 -0.84 -11.02 0.60
N ALA A 139 -0.46 -11.29 -0.66
CA ALA A 139 0.90 -11.08 -1.14
C ALA A 139 1.37 -9.63 -0.97
N SER A 140 0.48 -8.64 -1.15
CA SER A 140 0.82 -7.23 -1.00
C SER A 140 1.15 -6.85 0.45
N TYR A 141 0.49 -7.47 1.43
CA TYR A 141 0.84 -7.26 2.84
C TYR A 141 2.18 -7.91 3.20
N ILE A 142 2.41 -9.12 2.69
CA ILE A 142 3.67 -9.85 2.91
C ILE A 142 4.83 -9.09 2.27
N ASP A 143 4.69 -8.64 1.02
CA ASP A 143 5.70 -7.90 0.28
C ASP A 143 6.08 -6.61 1.03
N SER A 144 5.10 -5.83 1.45
CA SER A 144 5.31 -4.61 2.24
C SER A 144 6.05 -4.88 3.56
N PHE A 145 5.67 -5.94 4.29
CA PHE A 145 6.32 -6.30 5.54
C PHE A 145 7.74 -6.83 5.32
N PHE A 146 7.96 -7.54 4.23
CA PHE A 146 9.28 -8.02 3.84
C PHE A 146 10.24 -6.86 3.55
N TYR A 147 9.80 -5.79 2.88
CA TYR A 147 10.62 -4.58 2.72
C TYR A 147 11.00 -3.95 4.04
N TYR A 148 10.09 -3.91 5.00
CA TYR A 148 10.41 -3.45 6.36
C TYR A 148 11.50 -4.31 7.01
N LEU A 149 11.40 -5.64 6.96
CA LEU A 149 12.39 -6.55 7.54
C LEU A 149 13.75 -6.45 6.84
N THR A 150 13.77 -6.40 5.51
CA THR A 150 15.03 -6.27 4.75
C THR A 150 15.71 -4.92 4.96
N SER A 151 14.94 -3.85 5.16
CA SER A 151 15.47 -2.55 5.53
C SER A 151 16.15 -2.57 6.90
N ILE A 152 15.61 -3.30 7.87
CA ILE A 152 16.27 -3.50 9.18
C ILE A 152 17.62 -4.20 8.98
N VAL A 153 17.63 -5.27 8.19
CA VAL A 153 18.85 -6.05 7.93
C VAL A 153 19.89 -5.21 7.16
N LEU A 154 19.47 -4.40 6.20
CA LEU A 154 20.33 -3.45 5.48
C LEU A 154 20.97 -2.45 6.45
N ASN A 155 20.18 -1.80 7.29
CA ASN A 155 20.64 -0.66 8.11
C ASN A 155 21.38 -1.10 9.40
N HIS A 156 21.10 -2.28 9.93
CA HIS A 156 21.70 -2.76 11.17
C HIS A 156 22.75 -3.86 11.00
N HIS A 157 22.73 -4.56 9.86
CA HIS A 157 23.62 -5.70 9.61
C HIS A 157 24.45 -5.57 8.32
N ASN A 158 24.37 -4.41 7.64
CA ASN A 158 25.11 -4.09 6.41
C ASN A 158 24.92 -5.10 5.27
N ILE A 159 23.75 -5.73 5.18
CA ILE A 159 23.40 -6.65 4.10
C ILE A 159 22.88 -5.83 2.91
N ALA A 160 23.71 -5.66 1.89
CA ALA A 160 23.49 -4.74 0.75
C ALA A 160 22.34 -5.12 -0.20
N HIS A 161 21.71 -6.28 -0.01
CA HIS A 161 20.59 -6.75 -0.87
C HIS A 161 19.21 -6.28 -0.38
N GLY A 162 19.14 -5.56 0.74
CA GLY A 162 17.90 -4.96 1.22
C GLY A 162 17.58 -3.66 0.51
N ILE A 163 16.30 -3.29 0.54
CA ILE A 163 15.82 -1.98 0.07
C ILE A 163 15.39 -1.17 1.29
N ASP A 164 15.76 0.11 1.33
CA ASP A 164 15.29 1.01 2.38
C ASP A 164 13.77 1.15 2.34
N TYR A 165 13.17 1.01 3.51
CA TYR A 165 11.73 1.11 3.70
C TYR A 165 11.37 2.43 4.37
N TYR A 166 10.46 3.19 3.75
CA TYR A 166 10.05 4.52 4.23
C TYR A 166 8.60 4.57 4.72
N GLY A 167 7.90 3.47 4.65
CA GLY A 167 6.53 3.32 5.10
C GLY A 167 5.64 2.57 4.11
N SER A 168 4.50 2.12 4.58
CA SER A 168 3.44 1.53 3.75
C SER A 168 2.07 2.00 4.22
N TYR A 169 1.18 2.13 3.27
CA TYR A 169 -0.15 2.66 3.46
C TYR A 169 -1.17 1.79 2.75
N LEU A 170 -2.35 1.66 3.32
CA LEU A 170 -3.53 1.15 2.63
C LEU A 170 -4.41 2.31 2.19
N GLY A 171 -5.04 2.16 1.05
CA GLY A 171 -5.99 3.11 0.54
C GLY A 171 -6.81 2.55 -0.62
N VAL A 172 -7.83 3.26 -1.01
CA VAL A 172 -8.64 2.97 -2.20
C VAL A 172 -8.21 3.93 -3.30
N GLN A 173 -7.62 3.40 -4.36
CA GLN A 173 -7.22 4.19 -5.52
C GLN A 173 -8.40 4.33 -6.46
N ALA A 174 -8.73 5.56 -6.87
CA ALA A 174 -9.88 5.85 -7.72
C ALA A 174 -9.79 5.17 -9.09
N LYS A 175 -8.59 5.08 -9.65
CA LYS A 175 -8.30 4.38 -10.92
C LYS A 175 -6.97 3.65 -10.81
N TYR A 176 -6.96 2.36 -11.12
CA TYR A 176 -5.74 1.57 -11.19
C TYR A 176 -5.39 1.26 -12.64
N ARG A 177 -4.13 1.47 -12.99
CA ARG A 177 -3.63 1.15 -14.34
C ARG A 177 -2.72 -0.08 -14.27
N VAL A 178 -3.01 -1.07 -15.10
CA VAL A 178 -2.23 -2.30 -15.19
C VAL A 178 -1.78 -2.51 -16.64
N CYS A 179 -0.56 -3.03 -16.81
CA CYS A 179 -0.06 -3.45 -18.11
C CYS A 179 -0.64 -4.84 -18.44
N LEU A 180 -1.28 -4.99 -19.57
CA LEU A 180 -1.91 -6.23 -20.02
C LEU A 180 -1.11 -6.97 -21.09
N THR A 181 0.05 -6.47 -21.50
CA THR A 181 0.79 -6.94 -22.68
C THR A 181 1.01 -8.45 -22.68
N ASP A 182 1.40 -8.99 -21.53
CA ASP A 182 1.75 -10.41 -21.40
C ASP A 182 0.53 -11.34 -21.20
N ASP A 183 -0.62 -10.77 -20.83
CA ASP A 183 -1.82 -11.54 -20.43
C ASP A 183 -3.01 -11.35 -21.36
N VAL A 184 -2.84 -10.60 -22.43
CA VAL A 184 -3.91 -10.24 -23.39
C VAL A 184 -4.57 -11.46 -24.00
N GLU A 185 -3.80 -12.50 -24.36
CA GLU A 185 -4.35 -13.72 -24.94
C GLU A 185 -5.23 -14.49 -23.94
N PHE A 186 -4.79 -14.53 -22.66
CA PHE A 186 -5.57 -15.14 -21.59
C PHE A 186 -6.87 -14.38 -21.33
N LEU A 187 -6.82 -13.04 -21.30
CA LEU A 187 -8.02 -12.22 -21.12
C LEU A 187 -9.02 -12.40 -22.27
N ARG A 188 -8.54 -12.43 -23.52
CA ARG A 188 -9.39 -12.67 -24.71
C ARG A 188 -10.09 -14.03 -24.71
N SER A 189 -9.57 -15.01 -23.99
CA SER A 189 -10.22 -16.31 -23.82
C SER A 189 -11.37 -16.32 -22.81
N SER A 190 -11.59 -15.21 -22.12
CA SER A 190 -12.66 -15.06 -21.12
C SER A 190 -13.91 -14.43 -21.74
N ASP A 191 -15.03 -15.14 -21.71
CA ASP A 191 -16.32 -14.62 -22.17
C ASP A 191 -16.70 -13.36 -21.36
N TYR A 192 -16.53 -13.39 -20.03
CA TYR A 192 -16.81 -12.24 -19.18
C TYR A 192 -16.02 -10.99 -19.57
N PHE A 193 -14.74 -11.13 -19.89
CA PHE A 193 -13.92 -10.00 -20.31
C PHE A 193 -14.43 -9.45 -21.65
N ASN A 194 -14.74 -10.31 -22.62
CA ASN A 194 -15.22 -9.90 -23.95
C ASN A 194 -16.59 -9.22 -23.90
N ASP A 195 -17.44 -9.64 -22.96
CA ASP A 195 -18.81 -9.09 -22.82
C ASP A 195 -18.84 -7.74 -22.08
N ASN A 196 -17.76 -7.35 -21.37
CA ASN A 196 -17.70 -6.16 -20.50
C ASN A 196 -16.64 -5.12 -20.90
N ILE A 197 -16.01 -5.27 -22.06
CA ILE A 197 -15.06 -4.27 -22.60
C ILE A 197 -15.80 -3.12 -23.30
#